data_33dbbdbbf6abeeed881455025fd637f2
#
_entry.id   33dbbdbbf6abeeed881455025fd637f2
#
_cell.length_a   1.000
_cell.length_b   1.000
_cell.length_c   1.000
_cell.angle_alpha   90.00
_cell.angle_beta   90.00
_cell.angle_gamma   90.00
#
_symmetry.space_group_name_H-M   'P 1'
#
loop_
_entity.id
_entity.type
_entity.pdbx_description
1 polymer ?
#
loop_
_entity_poly.entity_id
_entity_poly.type
_entity_poly.pdbx_seq_one_letter_code
_entity_poly.pdbx_strand_id
1 'polypeptide(L)'
;MNIQNELEAFKKSLQTLDLREISNNGAKNVAFICIDMIEAFAGSGALASQRVAALSKGIATLFDRAWRDFGFRNFILIEDRHTSDSKEFENFLPHAILDTNEIKTVKEIENLSFFKEFKTFYKNSLSIAFNKKFEKFLEQNPQIDTFVITGDCTDMCVYQCVSYLKLRANEYNKKARVIVPFDLTQTYDIPGHNGDFYHEMFSLHMKLALGADVVKSIKF
;
A
#
# COMPACT_ATOMS: atom_id res chain seq x y z
N MET A 1 9.59 -28.42 7.38
CA MET A 1 8.19 -28.05 7.06
C MET A 1 8.16 -27.63 5.59
N ASN A 2 7.15 -28.04 4.81
CA ASN A 2 7.05 -27.60 3.41
C ASN A 2 6.54 -26.15 3.40
N ILE A 3 7.17 -25.27 2.63
CA ILE A 3 6.80 -23.84 2.51
C ILE A 3 5.30 -23.64 2.21
N GLN A 4 4.73 -24.51 1.40
CA GLN A 4 3.32 -24.45 1.04
C GLN A 4 2.40 -24.63 2.26
N ASN A 5 2.75 -25.54 3.17
CA ASN A 5 2.04 -25.74 4.42
C ASN A 5 2.17 -24.53 5.36
N GLU A 6 3.31 -23.86 5.36
CA GLU A 6 3.52 -22.62 6.12
C GLU A 6 2.63 -21.49 5.61
N LEU A 7 2.59 -21.28 4.30
CA LEU A 7 1.77 -20.24 3.68
C LEU A 7 0.26 -20.51 3.90
N GLU A 8 -0.17 -21.77 3.80
CA GLU A 8 -1.55 -22.11 4.11
C GLU A 8 -1.91 -21.90 5.59
N ALA A 9 -1.01 -22.27 6.50
CA ALA A 9 -1.19 -22.04 7.93
C ALA A 9 -1.25 -20.53 8.22
N PHE A 10 -0.37 -19.76 7.60
CA PHE A 10 -0.39 -18.30 7.69
C PHE A 10 -1.74 -17.72 7.24
N LYS A 11 -2.21 -18.06 6.05
CA LYS A 11 -3.52 -17.58 5.54
C LYS A 11 -4.67 -17.92 6.49
N LYS A 12 -4.69 -19.14 7.00
CA LYS A 12 -5.70 -19.58 7.98
C LYS A 12 -5.64 -18.83 9.31
N SER A 13 -4.48 -18.33 9.68
CA SER A 13 -4.24 -17.57 10.92
C SER A 13 -4.69 -16.10 10.83
N LEU A 14 -4.90 -15.57 9.64
CA LEU A 14 -5.26 -14.17 9.44
C LEU A 14 -6.67 -13.88 9.97
N GLN A 15 -6.77 -12.86 10.82
CA GLN A 15 -8.03 -12.40 11.38
C GLN A 15 -8.56 -11.18 10.64
N THR A 16 -9.87 -11.02 10.63
CA THR A 16 -10.50 -9.79 10.16
C THR A 16 -10.43 -8.74 11.27
N LEU A 17 -9.98 -7.54 10.93
CA LEU A 17 -9.90 -6.42 11.84
C LEU A 17 -11.14 -5.50 11.68
N ASP A 18 -11.70 -5.04 12.78
CA ASP A 18 -12.80 -4.08 12.75
C ASP A 18 -12.24 -2.65 12.65
N LEU A 19 -12.79 -1.83 11.75
CA LEU A 19 -12.36 -0.44 11.57
C LEU A 19 -12.54 0.38 12.86
N ARG A 20 -13.52 0.01 13.71
CA ARG A 20 -13.71 0.59 15.05
C ARG A 20 -12.51 0.40 15.96
N GLU A 21 -11.85 -0.77 15.88
CA GLU A 21 -10.64 -1.05 16.68
C GLU A 21 -9.48 -0.13 16.28
N ILE A 22 -9.38 0.19 14.97
CA ILE A 22 -8.40 1.15 14.48
C ILE A 22 -8.72 2.55 14.99
N SER A 23 -10.00 2.93 15.01
CA SER A 23 -10.45 4.27 15.43
C SER A 23 -10.27 4.53 16.92
N ASN A 24 -10.20 3.50 17.76
CA ASN A 24 -10.02 3.62 19.22
C ASN A 24 -8.72 4.36 19.62
N ASN A 25 -7.72 4.38 18.75
CA ASN A 25 -6.48 5.16 18.93
C ASN A 25 -6.63 6.65 18.58
N GLY A 26 -7.82 7.07 18.18
CA GLY A 26 -8.11 8.43 17.69
C GLY A 26 -7.89 8.55 16.18
N ALA A 27 -8.90 8.98 15.45
CA ALA A 27 -8.87 9.05 13.99
C ALA A 27 -7.73 9.92 13.42
N LYS A 28 -7.26 10.92 14.17
CA LYS A 28 -6.13 11.80 13.78
C LYS A 28 -4.76 11.10 13.81
N ASN A 29 -4.65 9.98 14.50
CA ASN A 29 -3.40 9.24 14.66
C ASN A 29 -3.22 8.15 13.59
N VAL A 30 -4.21 7.99 12.72
CA VAL A 30 -4.23 6.95 11.68
C VAL A 30 -4.09 7.60 10.30
N ALA A 31 -3.23 7.02 9.46
CA ALA A 31 -3.14 7.33 8.02
C ALA A 31 -3.49 6.10 7.18
N PHE A 32 -4.31 6.31 6.16
CA PHE A 32 -4.59 5.33 5.11
C PHE A 32 -3.69 5.65 3.92
N ILE A 33 -2.86 4.70 3.52
CA ILE A 33 -1.91 4.85 2.42
C ILE A 33 -2.32 3.91 1.29
N CYS A 34 -2.51 4.47 0.11
CA CYS A 34 -2.75 3.74 -1.11
C CYS A 34 -1.51 3.83 -2.00
N ILE A 35 -0.97 2.69 -2.40
CA ILE A 35 0.29 2.60 -3.13
C ILE A 35 -0.01 2.18 -4.56
N ASP A 36 0.43 2.99 -5.50
CA ASP A 36 0.51 2.73 -6.93
C ASP A 36 -0.81 2.28 -7.61
N MET A 37 -1.97 2.63 -7.03
CA MET A 37 -3.26 2.38 -7.69
C MET A 37 -3.50 3.39 -8.81
N ILE A 38 -2.66 3.28 -9.84
CA ILE A 38 -2.65 4.14 -11.05
C ILE A 38 -2.87 3.30 -12.31
N GLU A 39 -3.18 3.97 -13.42
CA GLU A 39 -3.45 3.32 -14.73
C GLU A 39 -2.27 2.44 -15.21
N ALA A 40 -1.02 2.77 -14.86
CA ALA A 40 0.15 1.97 -15.21
C ALA A 40 0.05 0.51 -14.72
N PHE A 41 -0.53 0.28 -13.52
CA PHE A 41 -0.56 -1.04 -12.88
C PHE A 41 -1.97 -1.64 -12.79
N ALA A 42 -2.99 -0.80 -12.70
CA ALA A 42 -4.38 -1.24 -12.54
C ALA A 42 -5.27 -0.96 -13.77
N GLY A 43 -4.76 -0.31 -14.79
CA GLY A 43 -5.51 0.09 -15.98
C GLY A 43 -4.99 -0.52 -17.26
N SER A 44 -4.30 0.29 -18.06
CA SER A 44 -3.91 -0.04 -19.43
C SER A 44 -2.40 0.05 -19.72
N GLY A 45 -1.58 0.23 -18.71
CA GLY A 45 -0.12 0.29 -18.85
C GLY A 45 0.52 -1.05 -19.23
N ALA A 46 1.80 -1.00 -19.63
CA ALA A 46 2.56 -2.20 -20.00
C ALA A 46 2.72 -3.20 -18.83
N LEU A 47 2.64 -2.72 -17.58
CA LEU A 47 2.68 -3.52 -16.35
C LEU A 47 1.31 -3.72 -15.70
N ALA A 48 0.21 -3.35 -16.39
CA ALA A 48 -1.13 -3.47 -15.85
C ALA A 48 -1.51 -4.94 -15.58
N SER A 49 -2.12 -5.18 -14.43
CA SER A 49 -2.55 -6.51 -13.97
C SER A 49 -4.01 -6.50 -13.54
N GLN A 50 -4.79 -7.48 -13.99
CA GLN A 50 -6.17 -7.69 -13.53
C GLN A 50 -6.25 -7.96 -12.02
N ARG A 51 -5.22 -8.57 -11.44
CA ARG A 51 -5.12 -8.83 -9.99
C ARG A 51 -5.04 -7.51 -9.21
N VAL A 52 -4.24 -6.57 -9.71
CA VAL A 52 -4.11 -5.23 -9.14
C VAL A 52 -5.39 -4.43 -9.37
N ALA A 53 -5.93 -4.42 -10.59
CA ALA A 53 -7.17 -3.73 -10.92
C ALA A 53 -8.34 -4.11 -10.00
N ALA A 54 -8.42 -5.39 -9.60
CA ALA A 54 -9.47 -5.90 -8.72
C ALA A 54 -9.48 -5.24 -7.32
N LEU A 55 -8.37 -4.65 -6.88
CA LEU A 55 -8.26 -3.96 -5.59
C LEU A 55 -9.06 -2.65 -5.55
N SER A 56 -9.22 -1.98 -6.69
CA SER A 56 -9.70 -0.58 -6.80
C SER A 56 -10.99 -0.32 -6.03
N LYS A 57 -12.01 -1.17 -6.23
CA LYS A 57 -13.32 -1.02 -5.57
C LYS A 57 -13.25 -1.26 -4.05
N GLY A 58 -12.48 -2.28 -3.63
CA GLY A 58 -12.30 -2.61 -2.22
C GLY A 58 -11.62 -1.47 -1.46
N ILE A 59 -10.54 -0.93 -2.03
CA ILE A 59 -9.80 0.21 -1.46
C ILE A 59 -10.70 1.45 -1.39
N ALA A 60 -11.38 1.80 -2.48
CA ALA A 60 -12.29 2.94 -2.50
C ALA A 60 -13.40 2.80 -1.46
N THR A 61 -13.97 1.59 -1.31
CA THR A 61 -15.00 1.31 -0.30
C THR A 61 -14.47 1.49 1.12
N LEU A 62 -13.28 0.95 1.43
CA LEU A 62 -12.65 1.12 2.73
C LEU A 62 -12.44 2.61 3.04
N PHE A 63 -11.90 3.35 2.09
CA PHE A 63 -11.59 4.78 2.29
C PHE A 63 -12.86 5.62 2.47
N ASP A 64 -13.89 5.36 1.66
CA ASP A 64 -15.18 6.04 1.78
C ASP A 64 -15.82 5.81 3.15
N ARG A 65 -15.85 4.55 3.63
CA ARG A 65 -16.34 4.21 4.96
C ARG A 65 -15.51 4.84 6.08
N ALA A 66 -14.17 4.77 5.95
CA ALA A 66 -13.26 5.39 6.91
C ALA A 66 -13.49 6.91 7.04
N TRP A 67 -13.67 7.58 5.92
CA TRP A 67 -13.96 9.02 5.90
C TRP A 67 -15.33 9.37 6.51
N ARG A 68 -16.39 8.73 6.00
CA ARG A 68 -17.78 9.09 6.35
C ARG A 68 -18.19 8.63 7.73
N ASP A 69 -17.86 7.39 8.08
CA ASP A 69 -18.46 6.75 9.25
C ASP A 69 -17.55 6.84 10.49
N PHE A 70 -16.23 7.00 10.28
CA PHE A 70 -15.25 6.98 11.36
C PHE A 70 -14.44 8.26 11.51
N GLY A 71 -14.61 9.22 10.60
CA GLY A 71 -13.98 10.54 10.72
C GLY A 71 -12.48 10.56 10.49
N PHE A 72 -11.89 9.54 9.85
CA PHE A 72 -10.49 9.58 9.44
C PHE A 72 -10.24 10.67 8.39
N ARG A 73 -9.05 11.31 8.43
CA ARG A 73 -8.74 12.46 7.58
C ARG A 73 -7.36 12.40 6.94
N ASN A 74 -6.51 11.47 7.34
CA ASN A 74 -5.18 11.34 6.73
C ASN A 74 -5.21 10.24 5.65
N PHE A 75 -5.49 10.64 4.42
CA PHE A 75 -5.45 9.78 3.24
C PHE A 75 -4.27 10.19 2.37
N ILE A 76 -3.46 9.21 1.97
CA ILE A 76 -2.18 9.41 1.30
C ILE A 76 -2.13 8.53 0.06
N LEU A 77 -1.73 9.11 -1.06
CA LEU A 77 -1.33 8.39 -2.26
C LEU A 77 0.20 8.39 -2.34
N ILE A 78 0.77 7.23 -2.59
CA ILE A 78 2.18 7.07 -2.97
C ILE A 78 2.16 6.50 -4.39
N GLU A 79 2.70 7.22 -5.36
CA GLU A 79 2.54 6.88 -6.77
C GLU A 79 3.84 7.04 -7.54
N ASP A 80 4.10 6.10 -8.45
CA ASP A 80 5.21 6.20 -9.38
C ASP A 80 5.07 7.37 -10.34
N ARG A 81 6.20 8.03 -10.57
CA ARG A 81 6.36 9.10 -11.56
C ARG A 81 7.77 9.03 -12.11
N HIS A 82 7.90 8.50 -13.31
CA HIS A 82 9.19 8.31 -13.95
C HIS A 82 9.44 9.32 -15.06
N THR A 83 10.68 9.73 -15.22
CA THR A 83 11.13 10.34 -16.47
C THR A 83 11.42 9.25 -17.50
N SER A 84 11.41 9.58 -18.79
CA SER A 84 11.61 8.59 -19.86
C SER A 84 12.99 7.89 -19.83
N ASP A 85 13.95 8.44 -19.08
CA ASP A 85 15.31 7.92 -18.87
C ASP A 85 15.52 7.29 -17.49
N SER A 86 14.43 6.94 -16.79
CA SER A 86 14.50 6.34 -15.47
C SER A 86 15.38 5.08 -15.47
N LYS A 87 16.29 4.99 -14.49
CA LYS A 87 17.16 3.82 -14.31
C LYS A 87 16.42 2.54 -13.92
N GLU A 88 15.21 2.68 -13.41
CA GLU A 88 14.34 1.53 -13.11
C GLU A 88 13.96 0.74 -14.36
N PHE A 89 13.97 1.38 -15.53
CA PHE A 89 13.69 0.73 -16.81
C PHE A 89 14.81 -0.20 -17.32
N GLU A 90 15.93 -0.29 -16.60
CA GLU A 90 16.92 -1.35 -16.83
C GLU A 90 16.42 -2.72 -16.33
N ASN A 91 15.45 -2.74 -15.39
CA ASN A 91 14.89 -3.95 -14.78
C ASN A 91 13.41 -4.18 -15.13
N PHE A 92 12.66 -3.11 -15.43
CA PHE A 92 11.23 -3.15 -15.72
C PHE A 92 10.92 -2.50 -17.07
N LEU A 93 9.82 -2.91 -17.69
CA LEU A 93 9.32 -2.18 -18.85
C LEU A 93 9.03 -0.72 -18.47
N PRO A 94 9.22 0.24 -19.39
CA PRO A 94 8.83 1.62 -19.15
C PRO A 94 7.36 1.72 -18.74
N HIS A 95 7.11 2.43 -17.64
CA HIS A 95 5.78 2.57 -17.02
C HIS A 95 5.69 3.90 -16.26
N ALA A 96 4.49 4.32 -15.96
CA ALA A 96 4.18 5.53 -15.18
C ALA A 96 5.02 6.76 -15.60
N ILE A 97 5.28 6.89 -16.92
CA ILE A 97 6.06 7.99 -17.47
C ILE A 97 5.29 9.30 -17.33
N LEU A 98 5.96 10.35 -16.89
CA LEU A 98 5.40 11.70 -16.79
C LEU A 98 4.71 12.11 -18.10
N ASP A 99 3.62 12.85 -17.97
CA ASP A 99 2.79 13.37 -19.06
C ASP A 99 2.05 12.30 -19.90
N THR A 100 2.01 11.05 -19.41
CA THR A 100 1.18 9.98 -19.99
C THR A 100 -0.10 9.74 -19.18
N ASN A 101 -1.04 8.97 -19.74
CA ASN A 101 -2.24 8.56 -19.01
C ASN A 101 -1.93 7.57 -17.87
N GLU A 102 -0.83 6.87 -17.96
CA GLU A 102 -0.44 5.84 -16.98
C GLU A 102 -0.27 6.36 -15.56
N ILE A 103 0.04 7.66 -15.42
CA ILE A 103 0.23 8.28 -14.10
C ILE A 103 -1.08 8.64 -13.37
N LYS A 104 -2.24 8.45 -14.00
CA LYS A 104 -3.52 8.82 -13.37
C LYS A 104 -3.93 7.81 -12.33
N THR A 105 -4.36 8.30 -11.18
CA THR A 105 -5.02 7.46 -10.17
C THR A 105 -6.24 6.77 -10.76
N VAL A 106 -6.52 5.53 -10.39
CA VAL A 106 -7.70 4.80 -10.86
C VAL A 106 -9.00 5.52 -10.49
N LYS A 107 -10.00 5.45 -11.37
CA LYS A 107 -11.26 6.20 -11.25
C LYS A 107 -12.03 5.91 -9.96
N GLU A 108 -11.99 4.70 -9.47
CA GLU A 108 -12.66 4.31 -8.23
C GLU A 108 -12.19 5.13 -7.03
N ILE A 109 -10.91 5.47 -6.98
CA ILE A 109 -10.31 6.30 -5.94
C ILE A 109 -10.48 7.79 -6.28
N GLU A 110 -10.25 8.17 -7.53
CA GLU A 110 -10.40 9.57 -7.99
C GLU A 110 -11.82 10.11 -7.77
N ASN A 111 -12.84 9.25 -7.88
CA ASN A 111 -14.24 9.60 -7.71
C ASN A 111 -14.69 9.73 -6.23
N LEU A 112 -13.83 9.49 -5.26
CA LEU A 112 -14.15 9.73 -3.85
C LEU A 112 -14.42 11.21 -3.62
N SER A 113 -15.51 11.53 -2.93
CA SER A 113 -15.97 12.91 -2.72
C SER A 113 -14.93 13.79 -2.02
N PHE A 114 -14.01 13.20 -1.31
CA PHE A 114 -12.90 13.84 -0.60
C PHE A 114 -11.53 13.62 -1.25
N PHE A 115 -11.48 13.19 -2.50
CA PHE A 115 -10.21 12.91 -3.20
C PHE A 115 -9.25 14.11 -3.18
N LYS A 116 -9.76 15.33 -3.22
CA LYS A 116 -8.95 16.57 -3.15
C LYS A 116 -8.22 16.76 -1.81
N GLU A 117 -8.65 16.05 -0.76
CA GLU A 117 -8.02 16.08 0.55
C GLU A 117 -6.84 15.11 0.68
N PHE A 118 -6.63 14.24 -0.30
CA PHE A 118 -5.50 13.32 -0.31
C PHE A 118 -4.18 14.07 -0.42
N LYS A 119 -3.19 13.58 0.32
CA LYS A 119 -1.79 14.01 0.18
C LYS A 119 -1.09 13.03 -0.75
N THR A 120 -0.54 13.53 -1.85
CA THR A 120 0.15 12.67 -2.83
C THR A 120 1.65 12.87 -2.76
N PHE A 121 2.38 11.76 -2.71
CA PHE A 121 3.83 11.71 -2.75
C PHE A 121 4.27 10.85 -3.94
N TYR A 122 5.08 11.44 -4.80
CA TYR A 122 5.59 10.77 -6.00
C TYR A 122 6.96 10.17 -5.76
N LYS A 123 7.20 8.99 -6.30
CA LYS A 123 8.48 8.29 -6.22
C LYS A 123 8.98 7.93 -7.62
N ASN A 124 10.30 7.85 -7.80
CA ASN A 124 10.97 7.44 -9.03
C ASN A 124 11.75 6.14 -8.80
N SER A 125 11.29 5.33 -7.87
CA SER A 125 11.83 4.01 -7.56
C SER A 125 10.84 3.23 -6.70
N LEU A 126 11.05 1.93 -6.54
CA LEU A 126 10.21 1.06 -5.70
C LEU A 126 10.00 1.60 -4.27
N SER A 127 10.94 2.39 -3.73
CA SER A 127 10.90 2.79 -2.33
C SER A 127 10.55 4.26 -2.14
N ILE A 128 9.52 4.52 -1.32
CA ILE A 128 9.17 5.87 -0.84
C ILE A 128 10.21 6.44 0.16
N ALA A 129 11.08 5.61 0.70
CA ALA A 129 12.08 6.03 1.69
C ALA A 129 12.98 7.18 1.22
N PHE A 130 13.18 7.33 -0.09
CA PHE A 130 14.00 8.39 -0.67
C PHE A 130 13.23 9.70 -0.91
N ASN A 131 11.92 9.73 -0.65
CA ASN A 131 11.10 10.93 -0.82
C ASN A 131 11.20 11.84 0.43
N LYS A 132 12.01 12.88 0.34
CA LYS A 132 12.21 13.85 1.43
C LYS A 132 10.93 14.57 1.86
N LYS A 133 9.94 14.73 0.97
CA LYS A 133 8.66 15.36 1.32
C LYS A 133 7.82 14.43 2.17
N PHE A 134 7.86 13.11 1.90
CA PHE A 134 7.18 12.13 2.73
C PHE A 134 7.82 12.01 4.12
N GLU A 135 9.16 11.98 4.20
CA GLU A 135 9.86 12.01 5.48
C GLU A 135 9.49 13.26 6.29
N LYS A 136 9.53 14.44 5.67
CA LYS A 136 9.13 15.70 6.32
C LYS A 136 7.66 15.67 6.78
N PHE A 137 6.77 15.06 5.99
CA PHE A 137 5.39 14.88 6.40
C PHE A 137 5.27 14.05 7.68
N LEU A 138 5.98 12.93 7.78
CA LEU A 138 6.00 12.08 8.98
C LEU A 138 6.59 12.82 10.20
N GLU A 139 7.62 13.63 10.01
CA GLU A 139 8.21 14.47 11.07
C GLU A 139 7.24 15.54 11.58
N GLN A 140 6.49 16.16 10.68
CA GLN A 140 5.51 17.20 11.00
C GLN A 140 4.21 16.66 11.58
N ASN A 141 3.96 15.35 11.46
CA ASN A 141 2.76 14.69 11.97
C ASN A 141 3.12 13.54 12.94
N PRO A 142 3.87 13.81 14.02
CA PRO A 142 4.36 12.78 14.93
C PRO A 142 3.24 12.03 15.67
N GLN A 143 2.02 12.57 15.67
CA GLN A 143 0.84 11.90 16.23
C GLN A 143 0.35 10.73 15.38
N ILE A 144 0.71 10.66 14.09
CA ILE A 144 0.35 9.53 13.22
C ILE A 144 1.29 8.38 13.56
N ASP A 145 0.77 7.39 14.23
CA ASP A 145 1.48 6.19 14.67
C ASP A 145 0.87 4.89 14.14
N THR A 146 -0.23 4.98 13.41
CA THR A 146 -0.95 3.84 12.83
C THR A 146 -1.16 4.08 11.33
N PHE A 147 -0.74 3.10 10.53
CA PHE A 147 -0.76 3.18 9.06
C PHE A 147 -1.51 1.97 8.50
N VAL A 148 -2.52 2.20 7.68
CA VAL A 148 -3.23 1.16 6.92
C VAL A 148 -2.72 1.21 5.50
N ILE A 149 -2.03 0.16 5.04
CA ILE A 149 -1.35 0.12 3.74
C ILE A 149 -2.15 -0.73 2.77
N THR A 150 -2.48 -0.17 1.62
CA THR A 150 -3.24 -0.82 0.53
C THR A 150 -2.55 -0.59 -0.80
N GLY A 151 -2.89 -1.35 -1.83
CA GLY A 151 -2.39 -1.17 -3.20
C GLY A 151 -1.38 -2.24 -3.62
N ASP A 152 -0.43 -1.87 -4.49
CA ASP A 152 0.47 -2.81 -5.16
C ASP A 152 1.93 -2.31 -5.26
N CYS A 153 2.88 -3.16 -5.60
CA CYS A 153 2.82 -4.61 -5.51
C CYS A 153 3.23 -5.05 -4.11
N THR A 154 2.58 -6.09 -3.58
CA THR A 154 2.82 -6.59 -2.21
C THR A 154 4.29 -6.86 -1.93
N ASP A 155 5.01 -7.43 -2.88
CA ASP A 155 6.43 -7.84 -2.80
C ASP A 155 7.41 -6.73 -3.20
N MET A 156 6.92 -5.57 -3.66
CA MET A 156 7.72 -4.45 -4.15
C MET A 156 7.39 -3.17 -3.38
N CYS A 157 6.62 -2.26 -3.97
CA CYS A 157 6.35 -0.93 -3.42
C CYS A 157 5.65 -0.98 -2.06
N VAL A 158 4.69 -1.89 -1.87
CA VAL A 158 4.01 -2.12 -0.57
C VAL A 158 5.02 -2.60 0.46
N TYR A 159 5.81 -3.64 0.16
CA TYR A 159 6.85 -4.15 1.04
C TYR A 159 7.86 -3.06 1.43
N GLN A 160 8.31 -2.26 0.46
CA GLN A 160 9.26 -1.17 0.71
C GLN A 160 8.67 -0.09 1.62
N CYS A 161 7.39 0.26 1.45
CA CYS A 161 6.72 1.22 2.31
C CYS A 161 6.56 0.69 3.74
N VAL A 162 6.10 -0.55 3.90
CA VAL A 162 5.98 -1.22 5.20
C VAL A 162 7.33 -1.31 5.90
N SER A 163 8.37 -1.74 5.18
CA SER A 163 9.74 -1.82 5.68
C SER A 163 10.22 -0.45 6.17
N TYR A 164 10.06 0.58 5.35
CA TYR A 164 10.48 1.94 5.70
C TYR A 164 9.80 2.43 6.99
N LEU A 165 8.48 2.32 7.09
CA LEU A 165 7.73 2.78 8.27
C LEU A 165 8.13 2.03 9.54
N LYS A 166 8.30 0.71 9.45
CA LYS A 166 8.69 -0.12 10.60
C LYS A 166 10.14 0.12 11.02
N LEU A 167 11.08 0.11 10.08
CA LEU A 167 12.51 0.31 10.37
C LEU A 167 12.78 1.73 10.84
N ARG A 168 12.12 2.74 10.26
CA ARG A 168 12.17 4.12 10.74
C ARG A 168 11.70 4.24 12.19
N ALA A 169 10.60 3.59 12.53
CA ALA A 169 10.10 3.60 13.89
C ALA A 169 11.08 2.95 14.86
N ASN A 170 11.69 1.83 14.47
CA ASN A 170 12.71 1.14 15.26
C ASN A 170 13.95 2.02 15.47
N GLU A 171 14.45 2.64 14.40
CA GLU A 171 15.63 3.53 14.45
C GLU A 171 15.45 4.67 15.45
N TYR A 172 14.27 5.28 15.46
CA TYR A 172 13.96 6.42 16.33
C TYR A 172 13.28 6.03 17.66
N ASN A 173 13.18 4.74 17.98
CA ASN A 173 12.47 4.23 19.15
C ASN A 173 11.03 4.78 19.27
N LYS A 174 10.33 4.88 18.14
CA LYS A 174 8.96 5.36 18.05
C LYS A 174 7.98 4.20 17.88
N LYS A 175 6.75 4.39 18.31
CA LYS A 175 5.68 3.45 18.05
C LYS A 175 5.21 3.60 16.60
N ALA A 176 5.06 2.49 15.87
CA ALA A 176 4.36 2.43 14.60
C ALA A 176 3.61 1.09 14.46
N ARG A 177 2.29 1.16 14.40
CA ARG A 177 1.43 0.06 14.00
C ARG A 177 1.22 0.16 12.49
N VAL A 178 1.67 -0.83 11.73
CA VAL A 178 1.48 -0.90 10.29
C VAL A 178 0.57 -2.06 9.98
N ILE A 179 -0.64 -1.76 9.52
CA ILE A 179 -1.70 -2.72 9.21
C ILE A 179 -1.71 -2.94 7.71
N VAL A 180 -1.65 -4.20 7.29
CA VAL A 180 -1.67 -4.61 5.88
C VAL A 180 -2.86 -5.55 5.67
N PRO A 181 -3.97 -5.06 5.10
CA PRO A 181 -5.10 -5.91 4.73
C PRO A 181 -4.71 -6.80 3.55
N PHE A 182 -4.68 -8.10 3.76
CA PHE A 182 -4.27 -9.10 2.76
C PHE A 182 -5.14 -9.06 1.50
N ASP A 183 -6.43 -8.78 1.63
CA ASP A 183 -7.38 -8.66 0.53
C ASP A 183 -7.35 -7.31 -0.20
N LEU A 184 -6.62 -6.32 0.33
CA LEU A 184 -6.47 -4.98 -0.27
C LEU A 184 -5.02 -4.66 -0.67
N THR A 185 -4.17 -5.67 -0.73
CA THR A 185 -2.86 -5.63 -1.38
C THR A 185 -2.77 -6.78 -2.39
N GLN A 186 -2.01 -6.62 -3.45
CA GLN A 186 -1.83 -7.67 -4.46
C GLN A 186 -0.54 -7.42 -5.26
N THR A 187 -0.13 -8.42 -6.04
CA THR A 187 0.94 -8.30 -7.03
C THR A 187 0.52 -8.93 -8.36
N TYR A 188 1.29 -8.68 -9.42
CA TYR A 188 1.06 -9.25 -10.75
C TYR A 188 1.40 -10.74 -10.81
N ASP A 189 0.97 -11.40 -11.88
CA ASP A 189 1.21 -12.81 -12.15
C ASP A 189 1.66 -12.99 -13.61
N ILE A 190 2.89 -13.47 -13.81
CA ILE A 190 3.48 -13.74 -15.13
C ILE A 190 4.41 -14.97 -15.04
N PRO A 191 4.83 -15.57 -16.16
CA PRO A 191 5.85 -16.62 -16.14
C PRO A 191 7.11 -16.18 -15.39
N GLY A 192 7.51 -16.96 -14.37
CA GLY A 192 8.64 -16.64 -13.50
C GLY A 192 8.32 -15.80 -12.26
N HIS A 193 7.10 -15.25 -12.17
CA HIS A 193 6.62 -14.52 -11.00
C HIS A 193 5.19 -14.96 -10.65
N ASN A 194 5.08 -16.01 -9.83
CA ASN A 194 3.78 -16.50 -9.38
C ASN A 194 3.17 -15.53 -8.35
N GLY A 195 2.12 -14.83 -8.75
CA GLY A 195 1.50 -13.75 -7.95
C GLY A 195 0.96 -14.23 -6.61
N ASP A 196 0.39 -15.44 -6.52
CA ASP A 196 -0.10 -15.97 -5.23
C ASP A 196 1.07 -16.25 -4.28
N PHE A 197 2.11 -16.90 -4.77
CA PHE A 197 3.30 -17.20 -3.97
C PHE A 197 3.97 -15.93 -3.44
N TYR A 198 4.24 -14.95 -4.29
CA TYR A 198 4.90 -13.71 -3.88
C TYR A 198 4.04 -12.90 -2.94
N HIS A 199 2.74 -12.78 -3.21
CA HIS A 199 1.83 -12.09 -2.32
C HIS A 199 1.78 -12.73 -0.92
N GLU A 200 1.64 -14.04 -0.83
CA GLU A 200 1.59 -14.79 0.44
C GLU A 200 2.92 -14.73 1.19
N MET A 201 4.03 -14.97 0.47
CA MET A 201 5.37 -14.99 1.06
C MET A 201 5.77 -13.62 1.63
N PHE A 202 5.57 -12.54 0.88
CA PHE A 202 5.92 -11.21 1.35
C PHE A 202 4.99 -10.72 2.45
N SER A 203 3.70 -11.09 2.42
CA SER A 203 2.78 -10.84 3.53
C SER A 203 3.22 -11.55 4.80
N LEU A 204 3.60 -12.83 4.71
CA LEU A 204 4.17 -13.57 5.83
C LEU A 204 5.46 -12.93 6.34
N HIS A 205 6.36 -12.56 5.43
CA HIS A 205 7.63 -11.92 5.77
C HIS A 205 7.43 -10.57 6.47
N MET A 206 6.51 -9.72 5.98
CA MET A 206 6.17 -8.46 6.66
C MET A 206 5.68 -8.70 8.09
N LYS A 207 4.87 -9.75 8.31
CA LYS A 207 4.42 -10.12 9.66
C LYS A 207 5.56 -10.59 10.55
N LEU A 208 6.39 -11.51 10.08
CA LEU A 208 7.41 -12.17 10.90
C LEU A 208 8.66 -11.30 11.11
N ALA A 209 9.18 -10.68 10.05
CA ALA A 209 10.45 -9.96 10.10
C ALA A 209 10.29 -8.49 10.47
N LEU A 210 9.20 -7.84 10.02
CA LEU A 210 8.97 -6.43 10.27
C LEU A 210 7.98 -6.16 11.39
N GLY A 211 7.27 -7.18 11.88
CA GLY A 211 6.23 -7.01 12.88
C GLY A 211 5.04 -6.17 12.37
N ALA A 212 4.73 -6.26 11.08
CA ALA A 212 3.52 -5.67 10.54
C ALA A 212 2.28 -6.47 10.98
N ASP A 213 1.17 -5.77 11.17
CA ASP A 213 -0.12 -6.35 11.52
C ASP A 213 -0.85 -6.76 10.23
N VAL A 214 -0.47 -7.93 9.67
CA VAL A 214 -1.12 -8.47 8.49
C VAL A 214 -2.44 -9.10 8.88
N VAL A 215 -3.55 -8.55 8.37
CA VAL A 215 -4.92 -8.99 8.66
C VAL A 215 -5.58 -9.53 7.40
N LYS A 216 -6.58 -10.41 7.55
CA LYS A 216 -7.30 -10.99 6.41
C LYS A 216 -8.01 -9.90 5.61
N SER A 217 -8.73 -9.04 6.31
CA SER A 217 -9.56 -7.97 5.76
C SER A 217 -9.86 -6.93 6.83
N ILE A 218 -10.39 -5.79 6.43
CA ILE A 218 -10.96 -4.79 7.35
C ILE A 218 -12.48 -4.76 7.13
N LYS A 219 -13.25 -4.99 8.20
CA LYS A 219 -14.71 -4.82 8.22
C LYS A 219 -15.10 -3.49 8.88
N PHE A 220 -16.28 -3.00 8.61
CA PHE A 220 -16.84 -1.74 9.09
C PHE A 220 -18.35 -1.84 9.34
#